data_2766e2698cb75190eb905c6d56dc619e
#
_entry.id   2766e2698cb75190eb905c6d56dc619e
#
_cell.length_a   1.000
_cell.length_b   1.000
_cell.length_c   1.000
_cell.angle_alpha   90.00
_cell.angle_beta   90.00
_cell.angle_gamma   90.00
#
_symmetry.space_group_name_H-M   'P 1'
#
loop_
_entity.id
_entity.type
_entity.pdbx_description
1 polymer ?
#
loop_
_entity_poly.entity_id
_entity_poly.type
_entity_poly.pdbx_seq_one_letter_code
_entity_poly.pdbx_strand_id
1 'polypeptide(L)'
;MTSKKKLCYALLFMSSFSFGQSSSDQLKELINSALERDGQYQQQNLELQYVDIDQKRLTDTFLPKVELTGRVGYMDTRINYTSPEFGIPRVPPLFPGMMVPSQNNTLGISGFSGVSKLQASVVLYSGGKVGHLKKALNEKKLSQQELLSSSKNEVITSIAKIYDQFALVHQSKKVLDESKKRLEINRKTAEKALGYGLITPYDFKKIELAQVTLDTKMVEYEGKRELLITQLHILTGMDKKRIAEIEPDLQVLNYVVEDKSIENRPEIKALNHGIAAAEYKIKAEKTWWIPKVQLSTSLSYFGLYGDHIQTSNDVVPYLVKKLDIHTKPLSLFPMFNAGIGFKWSLFDGNTGKREAEKSKIDKMVLENKKADAQRKLQLNLANNQTNYDIALAQIELKDKARKIAKNALDQVEKEFRYGVKKSMDLIDAENDLEKAELEYKTAVFNQRRAAIELMKSTQNLDVEKF
;
A
#
# COMPACT_ATOMS: atom_id res chain seq x y z
N MET A 1 -68.30 -22.13 4.25
CA MET A 1 -68.78 -21.61 5.55
C MET A 1 -67.57 -20.94 6.22
N THR A 2 -67.53 -19.65 6.13
CA THR A 2 -67.24 -18.57 7.05
C THR A 2 -66.15 -18.83 8.11
N SER A 3 -64.99 -18.20 7.93
CA SER A 3 -64.08 -17.87 9.01
C SER A 3 -63.65 -16.40 8.90
N LYS A 4 -63.92 -15.70 9.99
CA LYS A 4 -63.79 -14.25 10.15
C LYS A 4 -62.34 -13.80 10.24
N LYS A 5 -61.97 -12.82 9.41
CA LYS A 5 -60.75 -12.02 9.54
C LYS A 5 -60.79 -11.23 10.83
N LYS A 6 -59.76 -11.39 11.68
CA LYS A 6 -59.42 -10.43 12.75
C LYS A 6 -58.21 -9.65 12.31
N LEU A 7 -58.45 -8.41 11.98
CA LEU A 7 -57.44 -7.38 11.69
C LEU A 7 -56.91 -6.87 13.01
N CYS A 8 -55.65 -7.24 13.42
CA CYS A 8 -54.93 -6.61 14.50
C CYS A 8 -54.06 -5.49 13.93
N TYR A 9 -54.47 -4.25 14.18
CA TYR A 9 -53.61 -3.07 14.02
C TYR A 9 -52.52 -3.12 15.10
N ALA A 10 -51.30 -3.50 14.72
CA ALA A 10 -50.12 -3.25 15.51
C ALA A 10 -49.63 -1.84 15.17
N LEU A 11 -49.91 -0.88 16.01
CA LEU A 11 -49.27 0.44 16.04
C LEU A 11 -47.80 0.22 16.37
N LEU A 12 -46.95 0.25 15.34
CA LEU A 12 -45.48 0.38 15.48
C LEU A 12 -45.19 1.80 15.94
N PHE A 13 -45.07 1.97 17.23
CA PHE A 13 -44.33 3.08 17.83
C PHE A 13 -42.87 2.93 17.40
N MET A 14 -42.48 3.53 16.28
CA MET A 14 -41.09 3.85 16.01
C MET A 14 -40.66 4.97 16.96
N SER A 15 -40.26 4.58 18.17
CA SER A 15 -39.42 5.42 18.99
C SER A 15 -38.08 5.53 18.27
N SER A 16 -37.86 6.65 17.57
CA SER A 16 -36.54 7.11 17.16
C SER A 16 -35.73 7.34 18.43
N PHE A 17 -35.09 6.27 18.91
CA PHE A 17 -33.96 6.40 19.82
C PHE A 17 -32.86 7.07 19.02
N SER A 18 -32.78 8.39 19.08
CA SER A 18 -31.55 9.12 18.80
C SER A 18 -30.56 8.71 19.88
N PHE A 19 -29.85 7.58 19.66
CA PHE A 19 -28.60 7.33 20.35
C PHE A 19 -27.69 8.49 19.94
N GLY A 20 -27.44 9.39 20.86
CA GLY A 20 -26.32 10.32 20.71
C GLY A 20 -25.08 9.46 20.49
N GLN A 21 -24.57 9.44 19.24
CA GLN A 21 -23.33 8.74 18.90
C GLN A 21 -22.25 9.28 19.82
N SER A 22 -21.53 8.39 20.51
CA SER A 22 -20.43 8.81 21.37
C SER A 22 -19.37 9.48 20.49
N SER A 23 -18.65 10.45 21.05
CA SER A 23 -17.55 11.15 20.35
C SER A 23 -16.54 10.16 19.72
N SER A 24 -16.32 9.02 20.36
CA SER A 24 -15.51 7.91 19.85
C SER A 24 -16.09 7.27 18.59
N ASP A 25 -17.41 7.09 18.50
CA ASP A 25 -18.04 6.47 17.33
C ASP A 25 -17.97 7.36 16.10
N GLN A 26 -18.07 8.69 16.28
CA GLN A 26 -17.92 9.68 15.21
C GLN A 26 -16.49 9.69 14.66
N LEU A 27 -15.48 9.61 15.52
CA LEU A 27 -14.09 9.51 15.09
C LEU A 27 -13.81 8.21 14.34
N LYS A 28 -14.35 7.08 14.80
CA LYS A 28 -14.25 5.77 14.11
C LYS A 28 -14.82 5.83 12.71
N GLU A 29 -15.98 6.44 12.55
CA GLU A 29 -16.63 6.60 11.25
C GLU A 29 -15.76 7.42 10.29
N LEU A 30 -15.20 8.54 10.74
CA LEU A 30 -14.28 9.37 9.97
C LEU A 30 -13.03 8.60 9.54
N ILE A 31 -12.42 7.83 10.44
CA ILE A 31 -11.23 7.03 10.16
C ILE A 31 -11.53 5.93 9.13
N ASN A 32 -12.64 5.20 9.29
CA ASN A 32 -13.00 4.14 8.35
C ASN A 32 -13.27 4.70 6.95
N SER A 33 -13.99 5.80 6.85
CA SER A 33 -14.23 6.48 5.58
C SER A 33 -12.93 7.02 4.94
N ALA A 34 -11.99 7.48 5.76
CA ALA A 34 -10.68 7.93 5.26
C ALA A 34 -9.82 6.76 4.75
N LEU A 35 -9.83 5.61 5.43
CA LEU A 35 -9.10 4.41 4.99
C LEU A 35 -9.58 3.91 3.62
N GLU A 36 -10.87 4.04 3.31
CA GLU A 36 -11.41 3.67 2.01
C GLU A 36 -10.93 4.59 0.88
N ARG A 37 -10.53 5.83 1.19
CA ARG A 37 -10.15 6.86 0.21
C ARG A 37 -8.67 7.19 0.20
N ASP A 38 -7.93 6.87 1.24
CA ASP A 38 -6.51 7.19 1.32
C ASP A 38 -5.71 6.44 0.26
N GLY A 39 -5.08 7.20 -0.65
CA GLY A 39 -4.38 6.64 -1.80
C GLY A 39 -3.18 5.79 -1.41
N GLN A 40 -2.46 6.15 -0.34
CA GLN A 40 -1.29 5.42 0.12
C GLN A 40 -1.69 4.08 0.76
N TYR A 41 -2.73 4.09 1.59
CA TYR A 41 -3.27 2.86 2.18
C TYR A 41 -3.81 1.92 1.10
N GLN A 42 -4.56 2.42 0.12
CA GLN A 42 -5.06 1.63 -1.01
C GLN A 42 -3.94 1.08 -1.88
N GLN A 43 -2.89 1.87 -2.14
CA GLN A 43 -1.70 1.39 -2.85
C GLN A 43 -1.04 0.21 -2.12
N GLN A 44 -0.82 0.31 -0.81
CA GLN A 44 -0.24 -0.78 0.00
C GLN A 44 -1.11 -2.05 -0.04
N ASN A 45 -2.44 -1.89 -0.03
CA ASN A 45 -3.38 -3.01 -0.15
C ASN A 45 -3.30 -3.68 -1.54
N LEU A 46 -3.16 -2.90 -2.61
CA LEU A 46 -2.93 -3.44 -3.96
C LEU A 46 -1.58 -4.15 -4.07
N GLU A 47 -0.52 -3.62 -3.47
CA GLU A 47 0.79 -4.27 -3.41
C GLU A 47 0.74 -5.63 -2.68
N LEU A 48 -0.08 -5.75 -1.65
CA LEU A 48 -0.33 -7.03 -0.99
C LEU A 48 -0.98 -8.03 -1.95
N GLN A 49 -1.97 -7.60 -2.74
CA GLN A 49 -2.60 -8.46 -3.77
C GLN A 49 -1.59 -8.86 -4.87
N TYR A 50 -0.65 -7.97 -5.21
CA TYR A 50 0.44 -8.28 -6.15
C TYR A 50 1.28 -9.48 -5.67
N VAL A 51 1.61 -9.51 -4.38
CA VAL A 51 2.36 -10.65 -3.80
C VAL A 51 1.57 -11.95 -3.88
N ASP A 52 0.24 -11.90 -3.71
CA ASP A 52 -0.63 -13.08 -3.86
C ASP A 52 -0.63 -13.61 -5.30
N ILE A 53 -0.62 -12.72 -6.29
CA ILE A 53 -0.49 -13.10 -7.71
C ILE A 53 0.87 -13.73 -7.97
N ASP A 54 1.95 -13.16 -7.44
CA ASP A 54 3.31 -13.73 -7.57
C ASP A 54 3.41 -15.13 -6.94
N GLN A 55 2.76 -15.38 -5.81
CA GLN A 55 2.68 -16.72 -5.21
C GLN A 55 1.95 -17.72 -6.12
N LYS A 56 0.83 -17.31 -6.73
CA LYS A 56 0.11 -18.13 -7.72
C LYS A 56 1.00 -18.44 -8.92
N ARG A 57 1.68 -17.44 -9.50
CA ARG A 57 2.62 -17.62 -10.63
C ARG A 57 3.72 -18.62 -10.32
N LEU A 58 4.26 -18.65 -9.09
CA LEU A 58 5.23 -19.69 -8.71
C LEU A 58 4.60 -21.09 -8.64
N THR A 59 3.34 -21.17 -8.24
CA THR A 59 2.61 -22.47 -8.25
C THR A 59 2.33 -22.92 -9.67
N ASP A 60 1.96 -21.98 -10.54
CA ASP A 60 1.66 -22.21 -11.96
C ASP A 60 2.89 -22.69 -12.76
N THR A 61 4.11 -22.57 -12.21
CA THR A 61 5.32 -23.15 -12.81
C THR A 61 5.20 -24.66 -13.02
N PHE A 62 4.39 -25.34 -12.21
CA PHE A 62 4.14 -26.78 -12.30
C PHE A 62 2.90 -27.15 -13.12
N LEU A 63 2.21 -26.16 -13.69
CA LEU A 63 1.09 -26.43 -14.61
C LEU A 63 1.59 -26.73 -16.02
N PRO A 64 0.86 -27.56 -16.78
CA PRO A 64 1.18 -27.81 -18.18
C PRO A 64 1.13 -26.55 -19.02
N LYS A 65 2.17 -26.30 -19.80
CA LYS A 65 2.22 -25.26 -20.83
C LYS A 65 2.03 -25.88 -22.19
N VAL A 66 1.11 -25.37 -22.97
CA VAL A 66 0.83 -25.84 -24.33
C VAL A 66 1.15 -24.69 -25.29
N GLU A 67 2.01 -24.99 -26.26
CA GLU A 67 2.48 -24.02 -27.24
C GLU A 67 2.33 -24.58 -28.65
N LEU A 68 1.75 -23.81 -29.56
CA LEU A 68 1.72 -24.09 -30.99
C LEU A 68 2.71 -23.16 -31.68
N THR A 69 3.70 -23.72 -32.34
CA THR A 69 4.66 -22.98 -33.14
C THR A 69 4.53 -23.36 -34.60
N GLY A 70 4.66 -22.38 -35.50
CA GLY A 70 4.64 -22.59 -36.94
C GLY A 70 5.70 -21.78 -37.63
N ARG A 71 6.30 -22.36 -38.68
CA ARG A 71 7.28 -21.69 -39.55
C ARG A 71 7.07 -22.12 -40.97
N VAL A 72 7.05 -21.19 -41.89
CA VAL A 72 7.08 -21.43 -43.35
C VAL A 72 8.28 -20.67 -43.90
N GLY A 73 8.99 -21.29 -44.80
CA GLY A 73 10.18 -20.66 -45.42
C GLY A 73 10.67 -21.46 -46.64
N TYR A 74 11.56 -20.87 -47.40
CA TYR A 74 12.28 -21.53 -48.45
C TYR A 74 13.51 -22.23 -47.87
N MET A 75 13.74 -23.49 -48.26
CA MET A 75 14.86 -24.32 -47.86
C MET A 75 15.69 -24.70 -49.09
N ASP A 76 17.01 -24.53 -48.99
CA ASP A 76 17.99 -25.07 -49.91
C ASP A 76 19.03 -25.82 -49.05
N THR A 77 19.09 -27.13 -49.21
CA THR A 77 19.96 -28.00 -48.39
C THR A 77 20.76 -28.90 -49.33
N ARG A 78 22.03 -29.03 -49.04
CA ARG A 78 22.94 -29.90 -49.79
C ARG A 78 23.57 -30.91 -48.86
N ILE A 79 23.37 -32.16 -49.15
CA ILE A 79 23.90 -33.32 -48.42
C ILE A 79 24.99 -33.96 -49.23
N ASN A 80 26.23 -33.85 -48.76
CA ASN A 80 27.35 -34.54 -49.40
C ASN A 80 27.45 -35.96 -48.81
N TYR A 81 27.49 -36.91 -49.68
CA TYR A 81 27.69 -38.32 -49.30
C TYR A 81 28.66 -39.03 -50.24
N THR A 82 29.37 -40.03 -49.70
CA THR A 82 30.26 -40.93 -50.51
C THR A 82 29.56 -42.26 -50.58
N SER A 83 29.22 -42.68 -51.81
CA SER A 83 28.71 -44.05 -52.04
C SER A 83 29.88 -45.02 -51.93
N PRO A 84 29.71 -46.13 -51.18
CA PRO A 84 30.73 -47.19 -51.14
C PRO A 84 30.85 -47.84 -52.50
N GLU A 85 31.99 -48.45 -52.73
CA GLU A 85 32.16 -49.36 -53.86
C GLU A 85 31.31 -50.59 -53.62
N PHE A 86 30.58 -51.04 -54.68
CA PHE A 86 29.81 -52.28 -54.61
C PHE A 86 29.77 -53.02 -55.95
N GLY A 87 29.72 -54.31 -55.89
CA GLY A 87 29.61 -55.18 -57.09
C GLY A 87 28.16 -55.55 -57.42
N ILE A 88 27.74 -55.31 -58.64
CA ILE A 88 26.49 -55.86 -59.18
C ILE A 88 26.78 -57.23 -59.74
N PRO A 89 26.17 -58.34 -59.20
CA PRO A 89 26.48 -59.68 -59.64
C PRO A 89 26.09 -59.95 -61.10
N ARG A 90 26.83 -60.80 -61.72
CA ARG A 90 26.52 -61.30 -63.07
C ARG A 90 25.24 -62.10 -63.08
N VAL A 91 24.32 -61.80 -64.03
CA VAL A 91 23.07 -62.52 -64.27
C VAL A 91 23.06 -62.95 -65.74
N PRO A 92 23.62 -64.11 -66.05
CA PRO A 92 23.67 -64.63 -67.45
C PRO A 92 22.27 -65.00 -67.98
N PRO A 93 21.93 -64.73 -69.25
CA PRO A 93 22.69 -63.92 -70.23
C PRO A 93 22.38 -62.39 -70.14
N LEU A 94 21.60 -61.93 -69.19
CA LEU A 94 20.97 -60.63 -69.13
C LEU A 94 21.92 -59.49 -68.69
N PHE A 95 22.88 -59.81 -67.81
CA PHE A 95 23.78 -58.77 -67.29
C PHE A 95 25.17 -59.34 -66.94
N PRO A 96 26.27 -58.76 -67.50
CA PRO A 96 27.63 -59.26 -67.36
C PRO A 96 28.25 -59.14 -65.97
N GLY A 97 27.58 -58.46 -65.04
CA GLY A 97 28.13 -58.04 -63.77
C GLY A 97 29.03 -56.76 -63.94
N MET A 98 29.10 -55.90 -62.96
CA MET A 98 30.02 -54.75 -62.94
C MET A 98 30.35 -54.32 -61.53
N MET A 99 31.54 -53.72 -61.36
CA MET A 99 31.89 -53.04 -60.14
C MET A 99 31.52 -51.56 -60.31
N VAL A 100 30.79 -51.03 -59.34
CA VAL A 100 30.45 -49.59 -59.23
C VAL A 100 31.46 -48.93 -58.28
N PRO A 101 32.31 -48.02 -58.77
CA PRO A 101 33.33 -47.46 -57.96
C PRO A 101 32.72 -46.49 -56.90
N SER A 102 33.45 -46.32 -55.80
CA SER A 102 33.13 -45.29 -54.83
C SER A 102 33.14 -43.91 -55.47
N GLN A 103 32.12 -43.12 -55.21
CA GLN A 103 32.06 -41.72 -55.71
C GLN A 103 31.47 -40.78 -54.66
N ASN A 104 31.98 -39.55 -54.69
CA ASN A 104 31.39 -38.45 -53.92
C ASN A 104 30.21 -37.84 -54.70
N ASN A 105 29.12 -37.73 -54.02
CA ASN A 105 27.88 -37.18 -54.56
C ASN A 105 27.28 -36.12 -53.67
N THR A 106 26.55 -35.20 -54.24
CA THR A 106 25.82 -34.17 -53.51
C THR A 106 24.34 -34.32 -53.84
N LEU A 107 23.51 -34.55 -52.84
CA LEU A 107 22.06 -34.46 -52.96
C LEU A 107 21.60 -33.08 -52.57
N GLY A 108 21.11 -32.30 -53.54
CA GLY A 108 20.49 -30.98 -53.33
C GLY A 108 18.99 -31.16 -53.18
N ILE A 109 18.42 -30.53 -52.19
CA ILE A 109 16.98 -30.46 -51.97
C ILE A 109 16.62 -29.02 -51.72
N SER A 110 15.79 -28.45 -52.60
CA SER A 110 15.31 -27.05 -52.46
C SER A 110 13.79 -26.98 -52.64
N GLY A 111 13.16 -26.06 -51.96
CA GLY A 111 11.69 -25.91 -51.99
C GLY A 111 11.14 -25.10 -50.82
N PHE A 112 9.83 -24.94 -50.80
CA PHE A 112 9.17 -24.34 -49.65
C PHE A 112 8.96 -25.37 -48.52
N SER A 113 9.38 -25.04 -47.31
CA SER A 113 9.20 -25.89 -46.14
C SER A 113 8.19 -25.26 -45.17
N GLY A 114 7.28 -26.09 -44.67
CA GLY A 114 6.37 -25.75 -43.60
C GLY A 114 6.61 -26.64 -42.38
N VAL A 115 6.78 -26.06 -41.20
CA VAL A 115 6.89 -26.78 -39.93
C VAL A 115 5.84 -26.25 -38.97
N SER A 116 5.06 -27.16 -38.38
CA SER A 116 4.23 -26.81 -37.23
C SER A 116 4.46 -27.81 -36.10
N LYS A 117 4.44 -27.32 -34.87
CA LYS A 117 4.69 -28.13 -33.69
C LYS A 117 3.73 -27.71 -32.56
N LEU A 118 2.90 -28.62 -32.13
CA LEU A 118 2.12 -28.52 -30.90
C LEU A 118 2.91 -29.21 -29.79
N GLN A 119 3.31 -28.48 -28.78
CA GLN A 119 4.12 -29.00 -27.68
C GLN A 119 3.40 -28.73 -26.35
N ALA A 120 3.28 -29.73 -25.50
CA ALA A 120 2.91 -29.60 -24.11
C ALA A 120 4.11 -29.95 -23.22
N SER A 121 4.32 -29.16 -22.17
CA SER A 121 5.40 -29.40 -21.22
C SER A 121 5.00 -29.06 -19.81
N VAL A 122 5.50 -29.76 -18.82
CA VAL A 122 5.27 -29.58 -17.39
C VAL A 122 6.58 -29.77 -16.63
N VAL A 123 6.85 -28.82 -15.70
CA VAL A 123 8.00 -28.94 -14.80
C VAL A 123 7.65 -29.92 -13.68
N LEU A 124 8.36 -31.01 -13.56
CA LEU A 124 8.20 -32.02 -12.51
C LEU A 124 9.04 -31.65 -11.28
N TYR A 125 10.23 -31.12 -11.50
CA TYR A 125 11.17 -30.73 -10.46
C TYR A 125 11.99 -29.49 -10.87
N SER A 126 11.97 -28.46 -10.03
CA SER A 126 12.62 -27.16 -10.29
C SER A 126 14.01 -27.01 -9.66
N GLY A 127 14.63 -28.10 -9.19
CA GLY A 127 15.86 -28.04 -8.41
C GLY A 127 15.69 -27.46 -7.01
N GLY A 128 14.48 -27.43 -6.45
CA GLY A 128 14.18 -26.81 -5.16
C GLY A 128 14.00 -25.29 -5.20
N LYS A 129 14.32 -24.60 -6.31
CA LYS A 129 14.26 -23.14 -6.43
C LYS A 129 12.88 -22.59 -6.13
N VAL A 130 11.84 -23.16 -6.72
CA VAL A 130 10.44 -22.71 -6.53
C VAL A 130 10.00 -22.84 -5.07
N GLY A 131 10.41 -23.93 -4.38
CA GLY A 131 10.10 -24.11 -2.97
C GLY A 131 10.68 -23.01 -2.07
N HIS A 132 11.92 -22.61 -2.32
CA HIS A 132 12.54 -21.50 -1.59
C HIS A 132 11.93 -20.15 -1.95
N LEU A 133 11.61 -19.91 -3.23
CA LEU A 133 10.94 -18.67 -3.66
C LEU A 133 9.52 -18.54 -3.08
N LYS A 134 8.77 -19.64 -2.94
CA LYS A 134 7.47 -19.62 -2.25
C LYS A 134 7.60 -19.17 -0.80
N LYS A 135 8.63 -19.66 -0.07
CA LYS A 135 8.90 -19.21 1.29
C LYS A 135 9.31 -17.73 1.32
N ALA A 136 10.14 -17.29 0.37
CA ALA A 136 10.52 -15.88 0.25
C ALA A 136 9.30 -14.97 0.00
N LEU A 137 8.37 -15.38 -0.88
CA LEU A 137 7.14 -14.61 -1.14
C LEU A 137 6.18 -14.63 0.06
N ASN A 138 6.14 -15.72 0.84
CA ASN A 138 5.35 -15.74 2.08
C ASN A 138 5.86 -14.72 3.09
N GLU A 139 7.18 -14.65 3.31
CA GLU A 139 7.78 -13.63 4.16
C GLU A 139 7.57 -12.21 3.59
N LYS A 140 7.67 -12.04 2.26
CA LYS A 140 7.36 -10.76 1.60
C LYS A 140 5.90 -10.35 1.84
N LYS A 141 4.96 -11.30 1.82
CA LYS A 141 3.55 -11.05 2.14
C LYS A 141 3.37 -10.55 3.56
N LEU A 142 4.00 -11.19 4.54
CA LEU A 142 3.98 -10.76 5.94
C LEU A 142 4.60 -9.36 6.10
N SER A 143 5.73 -9.09 5.42
CA SER A 143 6.32 -7.75 5.38
C SER A 143 5.34 -6.70 4.86
N GLN A 144 4.62 -7.01 3.77
CA GLN A 144 3.66 -6.10 3.18
C GLN A 144 2.43 -5.87 4.06
N GLN A 145 1.99 -6.88 4.82
CA GLN A 145 0.91 -6.75 5.82
C GLN A 145 1.31 -5.79 6.96
N GLU A 146 2.54 -5.86 7.42
CA GLU A 146 3.04 -4.93 8.43
C GLU A 146 3.18 -3.50 7.88
N LEU A 147 3.61 -3.31 6.62
CA LEU A 147 3.62 -2.00 5.97
C LEU A 147 2.21 -1.42 5.81
N LEU A 148 1.23 -2.25 5.48
CA LEU A 148 -0.18 -1.86 5.43
C LEU A 148 -0.67 -1.40 6.82
N SER A 149 -0.26 -2.09 7.89
CA SER A 149 -0.57 -1.69 9.27
C SER A 149 0.09 -0.35 9.63
N SER A 150 1.32 -0.11 9.20
CA SER A 150 1.99 1.20 9.38
C SER A 150 1.24 2.31 8.65
N SER A 151 0.83 2.08 7.40
CA SER A 151 0.03 3.05 6.62
C SER A 151 -1.33 3.33 7.28
N LYS A 152 -1.99 2.30 7.84
CA LYS A 152 -3.20 2.47 8.64
C LYS A 152 -2.98 3.39 9.84
N ASN A 153 -1.87 3.22 10.56
CA ASN A 153 -1.53 4.09 11.70
C ASN A 153 -1.33 5.56 11.28
N GLU A 154 -0.77 5.81 10.08
CA GLU A 154 -0.63 7.17 9.54
C GLU A 154 -1.99 7.82 9.28
N VAL A 155 -2.92 7.09 8.65
CA VAL A 155 -4.28 7.58 8.40
C VAL A 155 -5.00 7.89 9.71
N ILE A 156 -4.96 6.95 10.69
CA ILE A 156 -5.56 7.14 12.01
C ILE A 156 -5.01 8.40 12.67
N THR A 157 -3.69 8.57 12.71
CA THR A 157 -3.04 9.72 13.34
C THR A 157 -3.44 11.04 12.65
N SER A 158 -3.50 11.05 11.32
CA SER A 158 -3.86 12.23 10.53
C SER A 158 -5.30 12.66 10.80
N ILE A 159 -6.25 11.74 10.75
CA ILE A 159 -7.67 12.02 11.00
C ILE A 159 -7.91 12.41 12.45
N ALA A 160 -7.34 11.69 13.41
CA ALA A 160 -7.47 12.03 14.83
C ALA A 160 -6.94 13.43 15.14
N LYS A 161 -5.83 13.85 14.51
CA LYS A 161 -5.27 15.19 14.65
C LYS A 161 -6.24 16.28 14.14
N ILE A 162 -6.85 16.06 12.96
CA ILE A 162 -7.80 17.02 12.38
C ILE A 162 -9.08 17.07 13.21
N TYR A 163 -9.55 15.91 13.69
CA TYR A 163 -10.69 15.80 14.59
C TYR A 163 -10.46 16.56 15.91
N ASP A 164 -9.31 16.35 16.54
CA ASP A 164 -8.94 17.07 17.77
C ASP A 164 -8.79 18.59 17.52
N GLN A 165 -8.31 18.98 16.34
CA GLN A 165 -8.29 20.38 15.92
C GLN A 165 -9.70 20.96 15.76
N PHE A 166 -10.62 20.18 15.19
CA PHE A 166 -12.03 20.55 15.07
C PHE A 166 -12.68 20.68 16.46
N ALA A 167 -12.34 19.75 17.39
CA ALA A 167 -12.77 19.83 18.78
C ALA A 167 -12.23 21.09 19.49
N LEU A 168 -10.95 21.42 19.30
CA LEU A 168 -10.37 22.64 19.85
C LEU A 168 -11.10 23.89 19.35
N VAL A 169 -11.35 23.97 18.05
CA VAL A 169 -12.08 25.08 17.44
C VAL A 169 -13.50 25.14 18.01
N HIS A 170 -14.22 24.02 18.15
CA HIS A 170 -15.55 23.97 18.76
C HIS A 170 -15.56 24.44 20.23
N GLN A 171 -14.60 24.03 21.04
CA GLN A 171 -14.46 24.46 22.43
C GLN A 171 -14.05 25.95 22.53
N SER A 172 -13.22 26.45 21.62
CA SER A 172 -12.83 27.87 21.56
C SER A 172 -14.03 28.76 21.28
N LYS A 173 -15.00 28.31 20.46
CA LYS A 173 -16.24 29.07 20.26
C LYS A 173 -17.00 29.29 21.56
N LYS A 174 -17.14 28.26 22.37
CA LYS A 174 -17.84 28.39 23.67
C LYS A 174 -17.20 29.44 24.54
N VAL A 175 -15.87 29.54 24.57
CA VAL A 175 -15.14 30.57 25.31
C VAL A 175 -15.43 31.95 24.73
N LEU A 176 -15.39 32.14 23.41
CA LEU A 176 -15.68 33.42 22.76
C LEU A 176 -17.14 33.84 22.95
N ASP A 177 -18.09 32.94 22.87
CA ASP A 177 -19.52 33.21 23.10
C ASP A 177 -19.78 33.65 24.54
N GLU A 178 -19.10 33.03 25.52
CA GLU A 178 -19.16 33.44 26.92
C GLU A 178 -18.54 34.82 27.15
N SER A 179 -17.35 35.08 26.54
CA SER A 179 -16.72 36.43 26.59
C SER A 179 -17.62 37.48 25.97
N LYS A 180 -18.28 37.18 24.85
CA LYS A 180 -19.24 38.09 24.21
C LYS A 180 -20.41 38.45 25.13
N LYS A 181 -21.00 37.47 25.80
CA LYS A 181 -22.09 37.69 26.76
C LYS A 181 -21.66 38.61 27.92
N ARG A 182 -20.46 38.34 28.49
CA ARG A 182 -19.93 39.19 29.60
C ARG A 182 -19.66 40.60 29.10
N LEU A 183 -19.03 40.76 27.96
CA LEU A 183 -18.72 42.05 27.38
C LEU A 183 -19.98 42.86 27.05
N GLU A 184 -21.06 42.24 26.58
CA GLU A 184 -22.36 42.91 26.38
C GLU A 184 -22.98 43.39 27.67
N ILE A 185 -22.90 42.63 28.78
CA ILE A 185 -23.36 43.06 30.10
C ILE A 185 -22.54 44.24 30.60
N ASN A 186 -21.22 44.16 30.46
CA ASN A 186 -20.29 45.22 30.86
C ASN A 186 -20.48 46.50 30.05
N ARG A 187 -20.75 46.39 28.73
CA ARG A 187 -21.10 47.53 27.88
C ARG A 187 -22.38 48.24 28.34
N LYS A 188 -23.43 47.49 28.66
CA LYS A 188 -24.69 48.07 29.20
C LYS A 188 -24.48 48.80 30.54
N THR A 189 -23.61 48.27 31.40
CA THR A 189 -23.25 48.87 32.66
C THR A 189 -22.45 50.17 32.43
N ALA A 190 -21.48 50.14 31.53
CA ALA A 190 -20.68 51.27 31.15
C ALA A 190 -21.50 52.38 30.46
N GLU A 191 -22.49 52.03 29.64
CA GLU A 191 -23.40 52.98 28.99
C GLU A 191 -24.20 53.78 30.02
N LYS A 192 -24.71 53.14 31.07
CA LYS A 192 -25.37 53.78 32.18
C LYS A 192 -24.38 54.69 32.96
N ALA A 193 -23.17 54.18 33.24
CA ALA A 193 -22.14 54.95 33.93
C ALA A 193 -21.72 56.20 33.14
N LEU A 194 -21.65 56.13 31.81
CA LEU A 194 -21.42 57.25 30.92
C LEU A 194 -22.54 58.29 31.03
N GLY A 195 -23.81 57.82 31.02
CA GLY A 195 -24.98 58.70 31.20
C GLY A 195 -25.01 59.44 32.54
N TYR A 196 -24.41 58.83 33.57
CA TYR A 196 -24.23 59.46 34.87
C TYR A 196 -22.93 60.27 35.03
N GLY A 197 -22.10 60.38 33.99
CA GLY A 197 -20.80 61.04 34.02
C GLY A 197 -19.74 60.33 34.87
N LEU A 198 -19.91 59.07 35.21
CA LEU A 198 -19.00 58.28 36.04
C LEU A 198 -17.81 57.75 35.26
N ILE A 199 -17.92 57.66 33.93
CA ILE A 199 -16.84 57.29 33.01
C ILE A 199 -16.76 58.28 31.86
N THR A 200 -15.59 58.36 31.20
CA THR A 200 -15.40 59.24 30.05
C THR A 200 -15.92 58.63 28.75
N PRO A 201 -16.26 59.47 27.73
CA PRO A 201 -16.54 58.97 26.39
C PRO A 201 -15.39 58.12 25.82
N TYR A 202 -14.15 58.43 26.17
CA TYR A 202 -12.97 57.66 25.79
C TYR A 202 -12.98 56.26 26.39
N ASP A 203 -13.30 56.12 27.67
CA ASP A 203 -13.41 54.79 28.33
C ASP A 203 -14.49 53.93 27.70
N PHE A 204 -15.63 54.54 27.31
CA PHE A 204 -16.69 53.84 26.62
C PHE A 204 -16.25 53.33 25.22
N LYS A 205 -15.49 54.19 24.48
CA LYS A 205 -14.93 53.80 23.18
C LYS A 205 -13.96 52.60 23.27
N LYS A 206 -13.27 52.42 24.40
CA LYS A 206 -12.42 51.24 24.64
C LYS A 206 -13.24 49.95 24.74
N ILE A 207 -14.42 50.00 25.34
CA ILE A 207 -15.33 48.85 25.41
C ILE A 207 -15.86 48.50 24.01
N GLU A 208 -16.23 49.53 23.21
CA GLU A 208 -16.65 49.30 21.83
C GLU A 208 -15.52 48.67 20.99
N LEU A 209 -14.26 49.10 21.17
CA LEU A 209 -13.09 48.53 20.50
C LEU A 209 -12.88 47.05 20.90
N ALA A 210 -13.01 46.73 22.19
CA ALA A 210 -12.93 45.35 22.67
C ALA A 210 -14.01 44.45 22.04
N GLN A 211 -15.23 44.99 21.85
CA GLN A 211 -16.31 44.28 21.17
C GLN A 211 -15.99 43.97 19.71
N VAL A 212 -15.49 44.95 18.94
CA VAL A 212 -15.07 44.77 17.55
C VAL A 212 -13.92 43.76 17.46
N THR A 213 -12.96 43.81 18.41
CA THR A 213 -11.85 42.84 18.47
C THR A 213 -12.36 41.42 18.70
N LEU A 214 -13.35 41.25 19.58
CA LEU A 214 -13.96 39.95 19.82
C LEU A 214 -14.75 39.45 18.61
N ASP A 215 -15.51 40.32 17.94
CA ASP A 215 -16.24 40.00 16.71
C ASP A 215 -15.25 39.55 15.58
N THR A 216 -14.08 40.20 15.48
CA THR A 216 -13.01 39.77 14.55
C THR A 216 -12.53 38.37 14.85
N LYS A 217 -12.28 38.02 16.12
CA LYS A 217 -11.91 36.66 16.54
C LYS A 217 -13.00 35.63 16.19
N MET A 218 -14.26 36.00 16.29
CA MET A 218 -15.38 35.11 15.92
C MET A 218 -15.43 34.85 14.41
N VAL A 219 -15.15 35.84 13.56
CA VAL A 219 -15.05 35.65 12.10
C VAL A 219 -13.89 34.73 11.75
N GLU A 220 -12.71 34.91 12.36
CA GLU A 220 -11.57 34.01 12.17
C GLU A 220 -11.89 32.57 12.59
N TYR A 221 -12.63 32.45 13.68
CA TYR A 221 -13.09 31.14 14.18
C TYR A 221 -13.96 30.43 13.15
N GLU A 222 -14.99 31.07 12.59
CA GLU A 222 -15.88 30.49 11.59
C GLU A 222 -15.09 30.08 10.33
N GLY A 223 -14.12 30.89 9.90
CA GLY A 223 -13.23 30.56 8.80
C GLY A 223 -12.39 29.29 9.08
N LYS A 224 -11.81 29.16 10.27
CA LYS A 224 -11.05 27.97 10.69
C LYS A 224 -11.94 26.74 10.76
N ARG A 225 -13.17 26.87 11.27
CA ARG A 225 -14.14 25.78 11.33
C ARG A 225 -14.49 25.27 9.93
N GLU A 226 -14.82 26.16 9.00
CA GLU A 226 -15.16 25.78 7.62
C GLU A 226 -13.98 25.10 6.91
N LEU A 227 -12.76 25.57 7.15
CA LEU A 227 -11.55 24.93 6.61
C LEU A 227 -11.42 23.49 7.09
N LEU A 228 -11.61 23.23 8.40
CA LEU A 228 -11.51 21.88 8.97
C LEU A 228 -12.62 20.95 8.47
N ILE A 229 -13.85 21.45 8.33
CA ILE A 229 -14.96 20.72 7.71
C ILE A 229 -14.58 20.33 6.26
N THR A 230 -14.02 21.26 5.50
CA THR A 230 -13.58 21.01 4.14
C THR A 230 -12.45 19.99 4.07
N GLN A 231 -11.46 20.07 4.98
CA GLN A 231 -10.38 19.07 5.07
C GLN A 231 -10.92 17.67 5.38
N LEU A 232 -11.81 17.54 6.37
CA LEU A 232 -12.44 16.25 6.69
C LEU A 232 -13.28 15.73 5.52
N HIS A 233 -14.06 16.60 4.86
CA HIS A 233 -14.81 16.23 3.66
C HIS A 233 -13.92 15.68 2.55
N ILE A 234 -12.80 16.32 2.24
CA ILE A 234 -11.87 15.87 1.20
C ILE A 234 -11.24 14.52 1.56
N LEU A 235 -10.82 14.35 2.81
CA LEU A 235 -10.13 13.14 3.26
C LEU A 235 -11.06 11.93 3.44
N THR A 236 -12.29 12.17 3.91
CA THR A 236 -13.23 11.09 4.23
C THR A 236 -14.29 10.87 3.14
N GLY A 237 -14.61 11.90 2.35
CA GLY A 237 -15.72 11.90 1.41
C GLY A 237 -17.10 12.03 2.06
N MET A 238 -17.17 12.19 3.37
CA MET A 238 -18.42 12.44 4.08
C MET A 238 -19.01 13.80 3.72
N ASP A 239 -20.33 13.92 3.73
CA ASP A 239 -20.99 15.19 3.44
C ASP A 239 -20.62 16.28 4.46
N LYS A 240 -20.37 17.50 3.97
CA LYS A 240 -20.02 18.66 4.81
C LYS A 240 -21.06 18.96 5.90
N LYS A 241 -22.35 18.78 5.59
CA LYS A 241 -23.41 18.99 6.58
C LYS A 241 -23.29 18.01 7.75
N ARG A 242 -23.08 16.73 7.43
CA ARG A 242 -22.90 15.69 8.45
C ARG A 242 -21.67 15.96 9.31
N ILE A 243 -20.56 16.40 8.72
CA ILE A 243 -19.35 16.78 9.47
C ILE A 243 -19.62 18.00 10.36
N ALA A 244 -20.38 18.98 9.85
CA ALA A 244 -20.71 20.20 10.60
C ALA A 244 -21.60 19.95 11.83
N GLU A 245 -22.37 18.85 11.83
CA GLU A 245 -23.24 18.41 12.93
C GLU A 245 -22.48 17.63 14.02
N ILE A 246 -21.22 17.27 13.78
CA ILE A 246 -20.37 16.60 14.78
C ILE A 246 -20.10 17.57 15.93
N GLU A 247 -20.42 17.13 17.15
CA GLU A 247 -20.09 17.84 18.40
C GLU A 247 -18.91 17.15 19.10
N PRO A 248 -17.69 17.47 18.68
CA PRO A 248 -16.51 16.81 19.22
C PRO A 248 -16.21 17.31 20.63
N ASP A 249 -15.84 16.40 21.52
CA ASP A 249 -15.34 16.74 22.84
C ASP A 249 -13.81 16.67 22.88
N LEU A 250 -13.22 17.53 23.71
CA LEU A 250 -11.78 17.64 23.89
C LEU A 250 -11.43 17.33 25.35
N GLN A 251 -11.08 16.07 25.61
CA GLN A 251 -10.68 15.60 26.93
C GLN A 251 -9.21 15.18 26.96
N VAL A 252 -8.60 15.19 28.13
CA VAL A 252 -7.24 14.70 28.35
C VAL A 252 -7.17 13.21 28.04
N LEU A 253 -6.20 12.80 27.23
CA LEU A 253 -5.96 11.39 26.86
C LEU A 253 -4.81 10.85 27.70
N ASN A 254 -5.15 10.13 28.80
CA ASN A 254 -4.14 9.50 29.64
C ASN A 254 -3.62 8.22 28.99
N TYR A 255 -2.31 8.15 28.83
CA TYR A 255 -1.64 6.98 28.28
C TYR A 255 -0.41 6.62 29.13
N VAL A 256 -0.30 5.36 29.48
CA VAL A 256 0.88 4.81 30.18
C VAL A 256 1.57 3.84 29.24
N VAL A 257 2.85 4.05 29.02
CA VAL A 257 3.67 3.15 28.21
C VAL A 257 3.99 1.90 29.01
N GLU A 258 3.33 0.79 28.68
CA GLU A 258 3.57 -0.52 29.30
C GLU A 258 4.85 -1.16 28.79
N ASP A 259 5.11 -1.08 27.48
CA ASP A 259 6.30 -1.63 26.83
C ASP A 259 7.02 -0.53 26.01
N LYS A 260 8.27 -0.27 26.38
CA LYS A 260 9.16 0.67 25.65
C LYS A 260 9.90 0.04 24.48
N SER A 261 9.60 -1.23 24.17
CA SER A 261 10.22 -1.92 23.05
C SER A 261 9.69 -1.40 21.71
N ILE A 262 10.59 -1.08 20.81
CA ILE A 262 10.27 -0.73 19.42
C ILE A 262 10.10 -1.96 18.52
N GLU A 263 10.41 -3.17 19.02
CA GLU A 263 10.38 -4.41 18.23
C GLU A 263 8.95 -4.77 17.76
N ASN A 264 7.95 -4.31 18.50
CA ASN A 264 6.53 -4.52 18.17
C ASN A 264 6.01 -3.58 17.06
N ARG A 265 6.82 -2.61 16.65
CA ARG A 265 6.46 -1.67 15.59
C ARG A 265 6.33 -2.36 14.24
N PRO A 266 5.27 -2.02 13.45
CA PRO A 266 5.07 -2.61 12.12
C PRO A 266 6.28 -2.44 11.20
N GLU A 267 6.97 -1.29 11.27
CA GLU A 267 8.13 -1.01 10.42
C GLU A 267 9.29 -1.97 10.71
N ILE A 268 9.52 -2.32 11.98
CA ILE A 268 10.56 -3.28 12.38
C ILE A 268 10.16 -4.70 11.99
N LYS A 269 8.89 -5.08 12.22
CA LYS A 269 8.37 -6.39 11.79
C LYS A 269 8.46 -6.55 10.28
N ALA A 270 8.10 -5.53 9.52
CA ALA A 270 8.21 -5.53 8.06
C ALA A 270 9.66 -5.77 7.60
N LEU A 271 10.64 -5.11 8.23
CA LEU A 271 12.06 -5.30 7.93
C LEU A 271 12.55 -6.70 8.33
N ASN A 272 12.10 -7.26 9.45
CA ASN A 272 12.42 -8.63 9.87
C ASN A 272 11.93 -9.64 8.82
N HIS A 273 10.67 -9.54 8.38
CA HIS A 273 10.13 -10.38 7.31
C HIS A 273 10.85 -10.15 5.98
N GLY A 274 11.23 -8.91 5.66
CA GLY A 274 12.05 -8.59 4.48
C GLY A 274 13.40 -9.28 4.50
N ILE A 275 14.09 -9.31 5.64
CA ILE A 275 15.37 -10.02 5.84
C ILE A 275 15.16 -11.54 5.68
N ALA A 276 14.12 -12.11 6.27
CA ALA A 276 13.78 -13.52 6.13
C ALA A 276 13.47 -13.88 4.66
N ALA A 277 12.74 -13.02 3.94
CA ALA A 277 12.50 -13.19 2.51
C ALA A 277 13.81 -13.21 1.70
N ALA A 278 14.75 -12.30 2.01
CA ALA A 278 16.06 -12.27 1.36
C ALA A 278 16.89 -13.53 1.66
N GLU A 279 16.79 -14.10 2.86
CA GLU A 279 17.44 -15.38 3.20
C GLU A 279 16.91 -16.53 2.35
N TYR A 280 15.59 -16.63 2.18
CA TYR A 280 15.02 -17.64 1.31
C TYR A 280 15.38 -17.42 -0.15
N LYS A 281 15.49 -16.15 -0.61
CA LYS A 281 15.97 -15.82 -1.96
C LYS A 281 17.42 -16.30 -2.15
N ILE A 282 18.31 -16.08 -1.18
CA ILE A 282 19.69 -16.59 -1.22
C ILE A 282 19.70 -18.13 -1.37
N LYS A 283 18.84 -18.83 -0.61
CA LYS A 283 18.70 -20.29 -0.71
C LYS A 283 18.21 -20.70 -2.09
N ALA A 284 17.26 -19.96 -2.66
CA ALA A 284 16.74 -20.20 -4.01
C ALA A 284 17.84 -20.00 -5.08
N GLU A 285 18.62 -18.94 -5.00
CA GLU A 285 19.69 -18.69 -5.99
C GLU A 285 20.84 -19.70 -5.88
N LYS A 286 21.13 -20.22 -4.69
CA LYS A 286 22.11 -21.30 -4.50
C LYS A 286 21.71 -22.63 -5.14
N THR A 287 20.48 -22.81 -5.60
CA THR A 287 20.05 -24.06 -6.27
C THR A 287 20.36 -24.09 -7.77
N TRP A 288 21.07 -23.10 -8.32
CA TRP A 288 21.33 -22.96 -9.76
C TRP A 288 21.97 -24.20 -10.40
N TRP A 289 22.82 -24.92 -9.67
CA TRP A 289 23.53 -26.12 -10.11
C TRP A 289 22.72 -27.42 -10.01
N ILE A 290 21.53 -27.40 -9.38
CA ILE A 290 20.69 -28.56 -9.21
C ILE A 290 19.91 -28.83 -10.53
N PRO A 291 19.92 -30.04 -11.06
CA PRO A 291 19.20 -30.37 -12.29
C PRO A 291 17.70 -30.14 -12.15
N LYS A 292 17.07 -29.67 -13.23
CA LYS A 292 15.62 -29.51 -13.36
C LYS A 292 15.07 -30.64 -14.22
N VAL A 293 13.91 -31.19 -13.87
CA VAL A 293 13.25 -32.27 -14.57
C VAL A 293 11.93 -31.79 -15.16
N GLN A 294 11.70 -32.12 -16.42
CA GLN A 294 10.53 -31.68 -17.18
C GLN A 294 9.97 -32.87 -17.98
N LEU A 295 8.67 -33.04 -17.96
CA LEU A 295 7.94 -33.89 -18.89
C LEU A 295 7.56 -33.05 -20.11
N SER A 296 7.75 -33.59 -21.33
CA SER A 296 7.32 -32.92 -22.55
C SER A 296 6.75 -33.90 -23.54
N THR A 297 5.75 -33.46 -24.28
CA THR A 297 5.21 -34.19 -25.42
C THR A 297 5.03 -33.22 -26.57
N SER A 298 5.23 -33.68 -27.79
CA SER A 298 5.02 -32.87 -28.99
C SER A 298 4.47 -33.69 -30.16
N LEU A 299 3.59 -33.03 -30.90
CA LEU A 299 3.09 -33.48 -32.19
C LEU A 299 3.58 -32.48 -33.24
N SER A 300 4.33 -32.95 -34.23
CA SER A 300 4.91 -32.09 -35.25
C SER A 300 4.49 -32.52 -36.65
N TYR A 301 4.34 -31.52 -37.49
CA TYR A 301 4.16 -31.62 -38.92
C TYR A 301 5.36 -30.99 -39.61
N PHE A 302 5.91 -31.68 -40.62
CA PHE A 302 6.89 -31.15 -41.52
C PHE A 302 6.42 -31.41 -42.96
N GLY A 303 6.44 -30.39 -43.81
CA GLY A 303 6.08 -30.49 -45.20
C GLY A 303 7.08 -29.75 -46.08
N LEU A 304 7.40 -30.38 -47.26
CA LEU A 304 8.13 -29.79 -48.37
C LEU A 304 7.19 -29.66 -49.55
N TYR A 305 7.17 -28.51 -50.19
CA TYR A 305 6.26 -28.17 -51.29
C TYR A 305 7.03 -27.56 -52.44
N GLY A 306 6.79 -28.07 -53.66
CA GLY A 306 7.47 -27.59 -54.86
C GLY A 306 8.97 -27.84 -54.82
N ASP A 307 9.34 -28.97 -54.23
CA ASP A 307 10.72 -29.37 -54.00
C ASP A 307 11.38 -29.90 -55.28
N HIS A 308 12.60 -29.44 -55.46
CA HIS A 308 13.52 -29.87 -56.52
C HIS A 308 14.64 -30.70 -55.88
N ILE A 309 14.73 -31.96 -56.26
CA ILE A 309 15.75 -32.90 -55.79
C ILE A 309 16.71 -33.18 -56.93
N GLN A 310 18.00 -32.88 -56.72
CA GLN A 310 19.03 -33.10 -57.72
C GLN A 310 20.27 -33.77 -57.12
N THR A 311 20.94 -34.62 -57.94
CA THR A 311 22.25 -35.17 -57.56
C THR A 311 23.35 -34.53 -58.41
N SER A 312 24.57 -34.39 -57.86
CA SER A 312 25.69 -33.82 -58.58
C SER A 312 26.20 -34.75 -59.71
N ASN A 313 26.14 -36.07 -59.45
CA ASN A 313 26.63 -37.13 -60.37
C ASN A 313 25.53 -38.18 -60.56
N ASP A 314 25.80 -39.13 -61.49
CA ASP A 314 24.93 -40.29 -61.67
C ASP A 314 24.76 -41.05 -60.33
N VAL A 315 23.54 -41.46 -60.00
CA VAL A 315 23.26 -42.16 -58.74
C VAL A 315 23.97 -43.51 -58.72
N VAL A 316 23.95 -44.18 -59.88
CA VAL A 316 24.77 -45.36 -60.15
C VAL A 316 25.39 -45.17 -61.51
N PRO A 317 26.73 -45.05 -61.63
CA PRO A 317 27.40 -44.89 -62.88
C PRO A 317 26.95 -45.91 -63.92
N TYR A 318 26.67 -45.45 -65.17
CA TYR A 318 26.22 -46.23 -66.33
C TYR A 318 24.82 -46.88 -66.22
N LEU A 319 24.21 -46.95 -65.02
CA LEU A 319 22.91 -47.58 -64.76
C LEU A 319 21.81 -46.63 -64.39
N VAL A 320 22.08 -45.72 -63.46
CA VAL A 320 21.12 -44.72 -62.97
C VAL A 320 21.71 -43.33 -63.09
N LYS A 321 21.20 -42.56 -64.07
CA LYS A 321 21.66 -41.18 -64.37
C LYS A 321 21.41 -40.25 -63.19
N LYS A 322 21.94 -39.02 -63.32
CA LYS A 322 21.65 -37.89 -62.44
C LYS A 322 20.17 -37.81 -62.15
N LEU A 323 19.86 -37.72 -60.85
CA LEU A 323 18.51 -37.42 -60.39
C LEU A 323 18.29 -35.90 -60.56
N ASP A 324 17.25 -35.53 -61.28
CA ASP A 324 16.79 -34.14 -61.41
C ASP A 324 15.26 -34.20 -61.51
N ILE A 325 14.62 -34.11 -60.41
CA ILE A 325 13.17 -34.33 -60.29
C ILE A 325 12.51 -33.26 -59.45
N HIS A 326 11.34 -32.88 -59.89
CA HIS A 326 10.39 -32.14 -59.06
C HIS A 326 9.46 -33.15 -58.40
N THR A 327 9.45 -33.20 -57.09
CA THR A 327 8.65 -34.19 -56.37
C THR A 327 7.24 -33.67 -56.07
N LYS A 328 6.31 -34.60 -55.78
CA LYS A 328 5.04 -34.24 -55.18
C LYS A 328 5.30 -33.81 -53.74
N PRO A 329 4.44 -32.97 -53.16
CA PRO A 329 4.62 -32.52 -51.77
C PRO A 329 4.93 -33.70 -50.84
N LEU A 330 6.06 -33.59 -50.12
CA LEU A 330 6.46 -34.55 -49.12
C LEU A 330 6.02 -34.07 -47.75
N SER A 331 5.30 -34.86 -47.01
CA SER A 331 4.92 -34.54 -45.63
C SER A 331 5.25 -35.66 -44.66
N LEU A 332 5.71 -35.26 -43.48
CA LEU A 332 5.93 -36.15 -42.33
C LEU A 332 4.92 -35.76 -41.24
N PHE A 333 3.88 -36.59 -41.09
CA PHE A 333 2.85 -36.44 -40.07
C PHE A 333 2.15 -37.77 -39.81
N PRO A 334 1.85 -38.09 -38.54
CA PRO A 334 2.24 -37.37 -37.32
C PRO A 334 3.68 -37.73 -36.89
N MET A 335 4.46 -36.73 -36.48
CA MET A 335 5.70 -36.95 -35.74
C MET A 335 5.40 -36.72 -34.24
N PHE A 336 5.20 -37.78 -33.52
CA PHE A 336 4.90 -37.77 -32.09
C PHE A 336 6.15 -38.08 -31.28
N ASN A 337 6.38 -37.24 -30.25
CA ASN A 337 7.45 -37.45 -29.27
C ASN A 337 6.90 -37.19 -27.86
N ALA A 338 7.20 -38.09 -26.92
CA ALA A 338 6.89 -37.90 -25.51
C ALA A 338 8.05 -38.42 -24.66
N GLY A 339 8.44 -37.67 -23.64
CA GLY A 339 9.55 -38.10 -22.81
C GLY A 339 9.80 -37.18 -21.61
N ILE A 340 10.57 -37.73 -20.67
CA ILE A 340 11.08 -36.97 -19.51
C ILE A 340 12.48 -36.50 -19.87
N GLY A 341 12.69 -35.21 -19.79
CA GLY A 341 14.00 -34.57 -19.99
C GLY A 341 14.52 -33.96 -18.70
N PHE A 342 15.82 -33.86 -18.58
CA PHE A 342 16.44 -33.09 -17.52
C PHE A 342 17.36 -32.01 -18.12
N LYS A 343 17.44 -30.86 -17.44
CA LYS A 343 18.38 -29.79 -17.77
C LYS A 343 19.31 -29.59 -16.59
N TRP A 344 20.58 -29.82 -16.80
CA TRP A 344 21.62 -29.69 -15.80
C TRP A 344 22.69 -28.71 -16.30
N SER A 345 22.80 -27.55 -15.66
CA SER A 345 23.84 -26.58 -15.97
C SER A 345 25.08 -26.87 -15.10
N LEU A 346 26.03 -27.64 -15.64
CA LEU A 346 27.28 -28.01 -14.95
C LEU A 346 28.16 -26.78 -14.72
N PHE A 347 28.15 -25.83 -15.64
CA PHE A 347 28.80 -24.53 -15.56
C PHE A 347 27.94 -23.49 -16.31
N ASP A 348 27.61 -22.40 -15.64
CA ASP A 348 26.71 -21.32 -16.15
C ASP A 348 27.44 -19.97 -16.32
N GLY A 349 28.79 -20.00 -16.42
CA GLY A 349 29.61 -18.78 -16.49
C GLY A 349 29.63 -17.98 -15.18
N ASN A 350 29.44 -18.63 -14.02
CA ASN A 350 29.33 -18.04 -12.68
C ASN A 350 28.07 -17.19 -12.45
N THR A 351 27.09 -17.19 -13.34
CA THR A 351 25.87 -16.36 -13.22
C THR A 351 25.11 -16.68 -11.93
N GLY A 352 24.84 -17.95 -11.64
CA GLY A 352 24.13 -18.35 -10.43
C GLY A 352 24.89 -18.00 -9.13
N LYS A 353 26.20 -18.07 -9.17
CA LYS A 353 27.07 -17.67 -8.06
C LYS A 353 26.98 -16.17 -7.79
N ARG A 354 27.00 -15.35 -8.86
CA ARG A 354 26.87 -13.90 -8.77
C ARG A 354 25.48 -13.46 -8.31
N GLU A 355 24.42 -14.13 -8.76
CA GLU A 355 23.07 -13.85 -8.26
C GLU A 355 22.92 -14.19 -6.77
N ALA A 356 23.54 -15.26 -6.30
CA ALA A 356 23.58 -15.57 -4.87
C ALA A 356 24.39 -14.53 -4.05
N GLU A 357 25.51 -14.04 -4.59
CA GLU A 357 26.29 -12.96 -3.97
C GLU A 357 25.49 -11.66 -3.91
N LYS A 358 24.84 -11.27 -5.00
CA LYS A 358 23.94 -10.10 -5.07
C LYS A 358 22.82 -10.18 -4.03
N SER A 359 22.17 -11.35 -3.93
CA SER A 359 21.11 -11.57 -2.93
C SER A 359 21.63 -11.46 -1.47
N LYS A 360 22.91 -11.80 -1.21
CA LYS A 360 23.52 -11.56 0.10
C LYS A 360 23.72 -10.07 0.39
N ILE A 361 24.12 -9.29 -0.62
CA ILE A 361 24.24 -7.84 -0.50
C ILE A 361 22.87 -7.23 -0.25
N ASP A 362 21.82 -7.66 -0.98
CA ASP A 362 20.44 -7.23 -0.75
C ASP A 362 20.02 -7.44 0.71
N LYS A 363 20.35 -8.61 1.30
CA LYS A 363 20.10 -8.89 2.72
C LYS A 363 20.85 -7.90 3.63
N MET A 364 22.13 -7.66 3.41
CA MET A 364 22.93 -6.72 4.22
C MET A 364 22.37 -5.29 4.14
N VAL A 365 21.86 -4.88 2.99
CA VAL A 365 21.17 -3.58 2.84
C VAL A 365 19.93 -3.52 3.74
N LEU A 366 19.13 -4.58 3.81
CA LEU A 366 17.96 -4.64 4.69
C LEU A 366 18.34 -4.65 6.17
N GLU A 367 19.40 -5.34 6.56
CA GLU A 367 19.94 -5.34 7.93
C GLU A 367 20.41 -3.94 8.36
N ASN A 368 21.11 -3.23 7.47
CA ASN A 368 21.49 -1.84 7.70
C ASN A 368 20.29 -0.91 7.82
N LYS A 369 19.28 -1.08 6.95
CA LYS A 369 18.02 -0.33 7.04
C LYS A 369 17.30 -0.59 8.37
N LYS A 370 17.28 -1.84 8.85
CA LYS A 370 16.71 -2.18 10.15
C LYS A 370 17.44 -1.47 11.28
N ALA A 371 18.78 -1.53 11.31
CA ALA A 371 19.58 -0.87 12.34
C ALA A 371 19.38 0.67 12.35
N ASP A 372 19.26 1.29 11.17
CA ASP A 372 18.95 2.73 11.05
C ASP A 372 17.54 3.05 11.53
N ALA A 373 16.54 2.25 11.12
CA ALA A 373 15.15 2.38 11.57
C ALA A 373 15.06 2.25 13.10
N GLN A 374 15.73 1.27 13.70
CA GLN A 374 15.76 1.09 15.16
C GLN A 374 16.27 2.34 15.87
N ARG A 375 17.41 2.92 15.43
CA ARG A 375 17.94 4.16 16.01
C ARG A 375 16.97 5.32 15.91
N LYS A 376 16.35 5.51 14.74
CA LYS A 376 15.37 6.58 14.50
C LYS A 376 14.12 6.40 15.36
N LEU A 377 13.60 5.19 15.47
CA LEU A 377 12.41 4.89 16.27
C LEU A 377 12.67 5.03 17.78
N GLN A 378 13.85 4.64 18.26
CA GLN A 378 14.25 4.89 19.66
C GLN A 378 14.32 6.38 19.99
N LEU A 379 14.93 7.18 19.11
CA LEU A 379 14.97 8.64 19.27
C LEU A 379 13.55 9.24 19.25
N ASN A 380 12.70 8.78 18.32
CA ASN A 380 11.31 9.24 18.20
C ASN A 380 10.51 8.90 19.47
N LEU A 381 10.66 7.68 20.01
CA LEU A 381 10.02 7.28 21.25
C LEU A 381 10.45 8.16 22.44
N ALA A 382 11.75 8.42 22.57
CA ALA A 382 12.26 9.29 23.64
C ALA A 382 11.70 10.73 23.52
N ASN A 383 11.67 11.28 22.29
CA ASN A 383 11.11 12.61 22.04
C ASN A 383 9.59 12.66 22.35
N ASN A 384 8.84 11.65 21.92
CA ASN A 384 7.39 11.60 22.14
C ASN A 384 7.06 11.41 23.63
N GLN A 385 7.84 10.63 24.37
CA GLN A 385 7.70 10.52 25.83
C GLN A 385 7.92 11.88 26.49
N THR A 386 9.01 12.56 26.17
CA THR A 386 9.33 13.88 26.73
C THR A 386 8.23 14.91 26.39
N ASN A 387 7.75 14.92 25.14
CA ASN A 387 6.69 15.83 24.72
C ASN A 387 5.37 15.56 25.46
N TYR A 388 5.05 14.29 25.72
CA TYR A 388 3.87 13.91 26.49
C TYR A 388 3.96 14.38 27.94
N ASP A 389 5.11 14.17 28.59
CA ASP A 389 5.35 14.59 29.97
C ASP A 389 5.28 16.12 30.12
N ILE A 390 5.88 16.87 29.17
CA ILE A 390 5.77 18.33 29.13
C ILE A 390 4.32 18.77 28.94
N ALA A 391 3.57 18.13 28.04
CA ALA A 391 2.18 18.50 27.76
C ALA A 391 1.26 18.24 28.98
N LEU A 392 1.49 17.16 29.73
CA LEU A 392 0.78 16.91 30.98
C LEU A 392 1.05 18.00 32.02
N ALA A 393 2.31 18.37 32.24
CA ALA A 393 2.66 19.44 33.17
C ALA A 393 2.06 20.79 32.75
N GLN A 394 2.01 21.06 31.44
CA GLN A 394 1.38 22.31 30.91
C GLN A 394 -0.12 22.39 31.22
N ILE A 395 -0.86 21.28 31.17
CA ILE A 395 -2.30 21.30 31.52
C ILE A 395 -2.49 21.80 32.95
N GLU A 396 -1.74 21.27 33.90
CA GLU A 396 -1.87 21.68 35.31
C GLU A 396 -1.58 23.17 35.50
N LEU A 397 -0.50 23.67 34.86
CA LEU A 397 -0.12 25.07 34.94
C LEU A 397 -1.15 26.02 34.29
N LYS A 398 -1.71 25.62 33.13
CA LYS A 398 -2.72 26.39 32.41
C LYS A 398 -4.07 26.36 33.14
N ASP A 399 -4.42 25.26 33.81
CA ASP A 399 -5.61 25.19 34.65
C ASP A 399 -5.50 26.15 35.88
N LYS A 400 -4.32 26.18 36.52
CA LYS A 400 -4.03 27.15 37.59
C LYS A 400 -4.14 28.60 37.09
N ALA A 401 -3.52 28.92 35.95
CA ALA A 401 -3.57 30.24 35.35
C ALA A 401 -5.02 30.66 35.04
N ARG A 402 -5.82 29.78 34.46
CA ARG A 402 -7.25 29.98 34.19
C ARG A 402 -8.05 30.30 35.45
N LYS A 403 -7.84 29.55 36.54
CA LYS A 403 -8.49 29.78 37.83
C LYS A 403 -8.11 31.14 38.44
N ILE A 404 -6.83 31.51 38.33
CA ILE A 404 -6.34 32.82 38.81
C ILE A 404 -6.98 33.95 37.99
N ALA A 405 -6.99 33.87 36.67
CA ALA A 405 -7.59 34.87 35.80
C ALA A 405 -9.10 35.02 36.05
N LYS A 406 -9.81 33.90 36.29
CA LYS A 406 -11.23 33.96 36.66
C LYS A 406 -11.46 34.68 37.98
N ASN A 407 -10.70 34.38 39.03
CA ASN A 407 -10.81 35.05 40.32
C ASN A 407 -10.48 36.55 40.21
N ALA A 408 -9.47 36.90 39.39
CA ALA A 408 -9.10 38.29 39.13
C ALA A 408 -10.25 39.06 38.46
N LEU A 409 -10.87 38.48 37.43
CA LEU A 409 -12.02 39.08 36.76
C LEU A 409 -13.20 39.26 37.74
N ASP A 410 -13.55 38.23 38.52
CA ASP A 410 -14.64 38.28 39.50
C ASP A 410 -14.43 39.41 40.53
N GLN A 411 -13.17 39.68 40.89
CA GLN A 411 -12.82 40.82 41.78
C GLN A 411 -12.94 42.18 41.06
N VAL A 412 -12.33 42.27 39.88
CA VAL A 412 -12.34 43.53 39.09
C VAL A 412 -13.77 43.92 38.69
N GLU A 413 -14.63 42.97 38.36
CA GLU A 413 -16.05 43.24 38.09
C GLU A 413 -16.77 43.90 39.29
N LYS A 414 -16.54 43.40 40.52
CA LYS A 414 -17.09 43.99 41.74
C LYS A 414 -16.58 45.39 41.96
N GLU A 415 -15.25 45.56 41.88
CA GLU A 415 -14.60 46.89 42.09
C GLU A 415 -15.03 47.93 41.03
N PHE A 416 -15.23 47.48 39.77
CA PHE A 416 -15.77 48.35 38.69
C PHE A 416 -17.21 48.79 39.00
N ARG A 417 -18.07 47.88 39.44
CA ARG A 417 -19.47 48.26 39.86
C ARG A 417 -19.52 49.27 40.97
N TYR A 418 -18.53 49.27 41.87
CA TYR A 418 -18.41 50.24 42.94
C TYR A 418 -17.62 51.52 42.54
N GLY A 419 -17.21 51.63 41.27
CA GLY A 419 -16.46 52.78 40.77
C GLY A 419 -15.00 52.88 41.22
N VAL A 420 -14.47 51.81 41.81
CA VAL A 420 -13.07 51.72 42.29
C VAL A 420 -12.09 51.45 41.14
N LYS A 421 -12.50 50.64 40.17
CA LYS A 421 -11.70 50.30 38.98
C LYS A 421 -12.23 50.96 37.74
N LYS A 422 -11.33 51.20 36.75
CA LYS A 422 -11.65 51.77 35.43
C LYS A 422 -12.12 50.70 34.44
N SER A 423 -12.80 51.16 33.39
CA SER A 423 -13.22 50.29 32.29
C SER A 423 -12.05 49.50 31.65
N MET A 424 -10.85 50.10 31.64
CA MET A 424 -9.66 49.47 31.11
C MET A 424 -9.23 48.25 31.94
N ASP A 425 -9.25 48.38 33.29
CA ASP A 425 -8.91 47.25 34.17
C ASP A 425 -9.85 46.06 33.96
N LEU A 426 -11.15 46.38 33.72
CA LEU A 426 -12.15 45.35 33.42
C LEU A 426 -11.89 44.63 32.08
N ILE A 427 -11.59 45.42 31.03
CA ILE A 427 -11.27 44.84 29.71
C ILE A 427 -10.01 43.99 29.77
N ASP A 428 -8.98 44.42 30.48
CA ASP A 428 -7.73 43.70 30.64
C ASP A 428 -7.98 42.36 31.38
N ALA A 429 -8.77 42.38 32.47
CA ALA A 429 -9.13 41.13 33.19
C ALA A 429 -9.99 40.17 32.34
N GLU A 430 -10.90 40.69 31.50
CA GLU A 430 -11.67 39.87 30.53
C GLU A 430 -10.75 39.23 29.47
N ASN A 431 -9.81 39.99 28.91
CA ASN A 431 -8.85 39.49 27.94
C ASN A 431 -7.92 38.45 28.57
N ASP A 432 -7.49 38.64 29.81
CA ASP A 432 -6.65 37.68 30.53
C ASP A 432 -7.39 36.36 30.77
N LEU A 433 -8.67 36.40 31.17
CA LEU A 433 -9.48 35.19 31.33
C LEU A 433 -9.72 34.49 29.98
N GLU A 434 -10.14 35.23 28.95
CA GLU A 434 -10.34 34.67 27.61
C GLU A 434 -9.07 33.94 27.12
N LYS A 435 -7.92 34.62 27.24
CA LYS A 435 -6.62 34.09 26.86
C LYS A 435 -6.29 32.83 27.66
N ALA A 436 -6.46 32.85 29.00
CA ALA A 436 -6.17 31.72 29.86
C ALA A 436 -7.07 30.51 29.57
N GLU A 437 -8.36 30.71 29.24
CA GLU A 437 -9.29 29.66 28.84
C GLU A 437 -8.86 29.02 27.50
N LEU A 438 -8.53 29.84 26.49
CA LEU A 438 -8.06 29.36 25.18
C LEU A 438 -6.73 28.61 25.28
N GLU A 439 -5.81 29.12 26.12
CA GLU A 439 -4.51 28.45 26.36
C GLU A 439 -4.71 27.09 27.06
N TYR A 440 -5.64 26.98 28.00
CA TYR A 440 -5.99 25.70 28.62
C TYR A 440 -6.54 24.69 27.61
N LYS A 441 -7.49 25.11 26.76
CA LYS A 441 -8.02 24.23 25.70
C LYS A 441 -6.92 23.80 24.72
N THR A 442 -6.01 24.71 24.38
CA THR A 442 -4.84 24.43 23.53
C THR A 442 -3.88 23.44 24.21
N ALA A 443 -3.68 23.54 25.53
CA ALA A 443 -2.85 22.60 26.28
C ALA A 443 -3.44 21.18 26.25
N VAL A 444 -4.76 21.04 26.42
CA VAL A 444 -5.46 19.74 26.29
C VAL A 444 -5.29 19.17 24.88
N PHE A 445 -5.48 19.98 23.84
CA PHE A 445 -5.25 19.54 22.47
C PHE A 445 -3.80 19.05 22.24
N ASN A 446 -2.81 19.81 22.71
CA ASN A 446 -1.40 19.45 22.57
C ASN A 446 -1.06 18.15 23.29
N GLN A 447 -1.67 17.93 24.48
CA GLN A 447 -1.48 16.69 25.23
C GLN A 447 -2.09 15.49 24.49
N ARG A 448 -3.31 15.60 23.95
CA ARG A 448 -3.90 14.53 23.15
C ARG A 448 -3.02 14.18 21.95
N ARG A 449 -2.51 15.17 21.22
CA ARG A 449 -1.55 14.96 20.14
C ARG A 449 -0.31 14.22 20.59
N ALA A 450 0.29 14.64 21.71
CA ALA A 450 1.47 13.99 22.27
C ALA A 450 1.16 12.55 22.70
N ALA A 451 -0.01 12.29 23.27
CA ALA A 451 -0.46 10.94 23.63
C ALA A 451 -0.60 10.03 22.41
N ILE A 452 -1.23 10.49 21.35
CA ILE A 452 -1.42 9.72 20.10
C ILE A 452 -0.07 9.40 19.46
N GLU A 453 0.85 10.36 19.37
CA GLU A 453 2.20 10.12 18.84
C GLU A 453 3.01 9.16 19.72
N LEU A 454 2.84 9.23 21.04
CA LEU A 454 3.47 8.29 21.96
C LEU A 454 2.90 6.88 21.79
N MET A 455 1.58 6.72 21.71
CA MET A 455 0.93 5.43 21.41
C MET A 455 1.46 4.84 20.10
N LYS A 456 1.49 5.64 19.03
CA LYS A 456 2.03 5.24 17.74
C LYS A 456 3.49 4.79 17.83
N SER A 457 4.27 5.38 18.74
CA SER A 457 5.70 5.04 18.91
C SER A 457 5.96 3.68 19.53
N THR A 458 4.97 3.08 20.18
CA THR A 458 5.12 1.82 20.92
C THR A 458 4.37 0.65 20.30
N GLN A 459 3.23 0.89 19.65
CA GLN A 459 2.35 -0.16 19.15
C GLN A 459 1.53 0.27 17.94
N ASN A 460 0.78 -0.67 17.36
CA ASN A 460 -0.29 -0.34 16.42
C ASN A 460 -1.40 0.45 17.12
N LEU A 461 -1.89 1.47 16.45
CA LEU A 461 -2.98 2.27 16.95
C LEU A 461 -4.30 1.49 16.86
N ASP A 462 -5.01 1.48 17.98
CA ASP A 462 -6.37 1.00 18.04
C ASP A 462 -7.32 2.18 18.23
N VAL A 463 -8.26 2.32 17.30
CA VAL A 463 -9.23 3.44 17.32
C VAL A 463 -10.12 3.40 18.55
N GLU A 464 -10.24 2.25 19.22
CA GLU A 464 -11.03 2.11 20.46
C GLU A 464 -10.40 2.77 21.68
N LYS A 465 -9.13 3.15 21.56
CA LYS A 465 -8.38 3.80 22.65
C LYS A 465 -8.41 5.34 22.63
N PHE A 466 -9.13 5.94 21.70
CA PHE A 466 -9.22 7.41 21.51
C PHE A 466 -10.43 8.06 22.16
#